data_270558e84687a49adccf4b11a1773244
#
_entry.id   270558e84687a49adccf4b11a1773244
#
_cell.length_a   1.000
_cell.length_b   1.000
_cell.length_c   1.000
_cell.angle_alpha   90.00
_cell.angle_beta   90.00
_cell.angle_gamma   90.00
#
_symmetry.space_group_name_H-M   'P 1'
#
loop_
_entity.id
_entity.type
_entity.pdbx_description
1 polymer ?
#
loop_
_entity_poly.entity_id
_entity_poly.type
_entity_poly.pdbx_seq_one_letter_code
_entity_poly.pdbx_strand_id
1 'polypeptide(L)'
;AGTAMSTPHALVLTAPGTNRHPDVMFALQQAGATSTALNMHQLREQPHAIDTAQIIVVAGGFSFADALGAGRLFALELSEILGDSLLNAVQSGKPIIGICNGFQTLVRLGVLPGKHRAALGHNEVGGFQCSWISMKPTSKRSVWTRNLTEDIYCPIAHGEGRFTASDETLSHLRKNDQIALTYSGHNPNGSQDDIAGICDETGFVLGLMPHP
;
A
#
# COMPACT_ATOMS: atom_id res chain seq x y z
N ALA A 1 18.07 33.61 3.48
CA ALA A 1 16.64 33.49 3.52
C ALA A 1 16.30 32.00 3.33
N GLY A 2 16.01 31.30 4.44
CA GLY A 2 15.57 29.91 4.38
C GLY A 2 14.20 29.85 3.75
N THR A 3 14.07 29.13 2.63
CA THR A 3 12.77 28.76 2.08
C THR A 3 12.04 27.95 3.13
N ALA A 4 10.99 28.51 3.73
CA ALA A 4 10.09 27.73 4.58
C ALA A 4 9.60 26.52 3.78
N MET A 5 9.99 25.33 4.17
CA MET A 5 9.46 24.11 3.56
C MET A 5 7.97 24.09 3.84
N SER A 6 7.17 24.10 2.77
CA SER A 6 5.73 23.99 2.90
C SER A 6 5.38 22.63 3.53
N THR A 7 4.51 22.63 4.53
CA THR A 7 4.01 21.39 5.15
C THR A 7 3.36 20.51 4.08
N PRO A 8 3.81 19.26 3.88
CA PRO A 8 3.19 18.38 2.90
C PRO A 8 1.78 18.00 3.32
N HIS A 9 0.90 17.85 2.33
CA HIS A 9 -0.47 17.40 2.54
C HIS A 9 -0.67 16.01 1.95
N ALA A 10 -1.25 15.12 2.75
CA ALA A 10 -1.58 13.76 2.35
C ALA A 10 -3.08 13.59 2.12
N LEU A 11 -3.43 12.96 1.01
CA LEU A 11 -4.78 12.47 0.73
C LEU A 11 -4.88 11.02 1.16
N VAL A 12 -5.80 10.72 2.09
CA VAL A 12 -6.07 9.37 2.57
C VAL A 12 -7.38 8.89 1.95
N LEU A 13 -7.28 7.91 1.06
CA LEU A 13 -8.43 7.32 0.36
C LEU A 13 -8.99 6.17 1.19
N THR A 14 -10.31 6.20 1.41
CA THR A 14 -11.01 5.17 2.20
C THR A 14 -12.15 4.56 1.40
N ALA A 15 -12.40 3.25 1.63
CA ALA A 15 -13.56 2.53 1.11
C ALA A 15 -14.57 2.26 2.24
N PRO A 16 -15.82 1.90 1.93
CA PRO A 16 -16.76 1.40 2.94
C PRO A 16 -16.14 0.25 3.75
N GLY A 17 -16.15 0.37 5.08
CA GLY A 17 -15.51 -0.59 5.98
C GLY A 17 -14.04 -0.28 6.32
N THR A 18 -13.41 0.70 5.69
CA THR A 18 -12.08 1.18 6.11
C THR A 18 -12.16 1.74 7.53
N ASN A 19 -11.36 1.19 8.43
CA ASN A 19 -11.38 1.53 9.85
C ASN A 19 -10.00 1.89 10.43
N ARG A 20 -8.93 1.82 9.62
CA ARG A 20 -7.57 2.09 10.08
C ARG A 20 -7.00 3.43 9.61
N HIS A 21 -7.80 4.23 8.90
CA HIS A 21 -7.38 5.55 8.44
C HIS A 21 -7.06 6.55 9.58
N PRO A 22 -7.69 6.50 10.77
CA PRO A 22 -7.28 7.41 11.86
C PRO A 22 -5.85 7.17 12.32
N ASP A 23 -5.37 5.91 12.35
CA ASP A 23 -3.98 5.60 12.71
C ASP A 23 -3.00 6.16 11.68
N VAL A 24 -3.35 6.05 10.40
CA VAL A 24 -2.56 6.63 9.31
C VAL A 24 -2.49 8.15 9.42
N MET A 25 -3.63 8.80 9.67
CA MET A 25 -3.68 10.26 9.81
C MET A 25 -2.88 10.74 11.02
N PHE A 26 -2.92 9.99 12.12
CA PHE A 26 -2.10 10.26 13.30
C PHE A 26 -0.60 10.14 12.99
N ALA A 27 -0.19 9.07 12.30
CA ALA A 27 1.21 8.88 11.91
C ALA A 27 1.71 9.99 10.98
N LEU A 28 0.90 10.41 10.01
CA LEU A 28 1.20 11.52 9.11
C LEU A 28 1.38 12.84 9.88
N GLN A 29 0.52 13.10 10.85
CA GLN A 29 0.63 14.28 11.73
C GLN A 29 1.91 14.25 12.54
N GLN A 30 2.26 13.11 13.14
CA GLN A 30 3.51 12.94 13.89
C GLN A 30 4.74 13.16 12.99
N ALA A 31 4.65 12.80 11.70
CA ALA A 31 5.70 13.02 10.72
C ALA A 31 5.74 14.47 10.16
N GLY A 32 4.85 15.35 10.61
CA GLY A 32 4.81 16.75 10.18
C GLY A 32 4.01 17.04 8.93
N ALA A 33 3.14 16.11 8.50
CA ALA A 33 2.22 16.32 7.39
C ALA A 33 0.82 16.70 7.89
N THR A 34 0.06 17.39 7.04
CA THR A 34 -1.39 17.49 7.18
C THR A 34 -2.05 16.38 6.38
N SER A 35 -3.29 16.04 6.69
CA SER A 35 -4.01 15.00 5.96
C SER A 35 -5.51 15.28 5.86
N THR A 36 -6.11 14.80 4.78
CA THR A 36 -7.55 14.77 4.55
C THR A 36 -7.95 13.36 4.15
N ALA A 37 -8.94 12.78 4.83
CA ALA A 37 -9.52 11.50 4.44
C ALA A 37 -10.74 11.75 3.56
N LEU A 38 -10.79 11.11 2.39
CA LEU A 38 -11.95 11.12 1.49
C LEU A 38 -12.42 9.69 1.26
N ASN A 39 -13.71 9.47 1.45
CA ASN A 39 -14.37 8.27 0.97
C ASN A 39 -14.67 8.37 -0.53
N MET A 40 -15.17 7.30 -1.14
CA MET A 40 -15.40 7.25 -2.59
C MET A 40 -16.44 8.26 -3.05
N HIS A 41 -17.49 8.52 -2.27
CA HIS A 41 -18.48 9.54 -2.59
C HIS A 41 -17.85 10.95 -2.60
N GLN A 42 -17.10 11.29 -1.57
CA GLN A 42 -16.41 12.58 -1.48
C GLN A 42 -15.35 12.75 -2.59
N LEU A 43 -14.66 11.67 -2.95
CA LEU A 43 -13.68 11.70 -4.03
C LEU A 43 -14.35 11.96 -5.39
N ARG A 44 -15.55 11.43 -5.65
CA ARG A 44 -16.32 11.74 -6.85
C ARG A 44 -16.67 13.22 -6.97
N GLU A 45 -16.95 13.87 -5.85
CA GLU A 45 -17.22 15.31 -5.80
C GLU A 45 -15.94 16.16 -5.95
N GLN A 46 -14.79 15.59 -5.58
CA GLN A 46 -13.50 16.27 -5.54
C GLN A 46 -12.38 15.46 -6.22
N PRO A 47 -12.54 15.03 -7.49
CA PRO A 47 -11.58 14.13 -8.13
C PRO A 47 -10.17 14.74 -8.27
N HIS A 48 -10.06 16.07 -8.28
CA HIS A 48 -8.78 16.79 -8.34
C HIS A 48 -8.00 16.80 -7.03
N ALA A 49 -8.56 16.29 -5.93
CA ALA A 49 -7.85 16.17 -4.66
C ALA A 49 -6.55 15.35 -4.81
N ILE A 50 -6.52 14.36 -5.73
CA ILE A 50 -5.34 13.58 -6.01
C ILE A 50 -4.20 14.41 -6.62
N ASP A 51 -4.53 15.45 -7.38
CA ASP A 51 -3.54 16.31 -8.05
C ASP A 51 -2.90 17.28 -7.07
N THR A 52 -3.65 17.74 -6.07
CA THR A 52 -3.21 18.76 -5.11
C THR A 52 -2.44 18.19 -3.91
N ALA A 53 -2.62 16.92 -3.59
CA ALA A 53 -1.90 16.26 -2.51
C ALA A 53 -0.45 15.93 -2.90
N GLN A 54 0.47 16.02 -1.94
CA GLN A 54 1.87 15.61 -2.13
C GLN A 54 2.08 14.13 -1.83
N ILE A 55 1.21 13.53 -1.03
CA ILE A 55 1.27 12.12 -0.62
C ILE A 55 -0.12 11.51 -0.79
N ILE A 56 -0.19 10.28 -1.28
CA ILE A 56 -1.45 9.53 -1.37
C ILE A 56 -1.34 8.26 -0.52
N VAL A 57 -2.34 8.03 0.32
CA VAL A 57 -2.48 6.81 1.11
C VAL A 57 -3.76 6.11 0.73
N VAL A 58 -3.65 4.85 0.33
CA VAL A 58 -4.80 3.96 0.16
C VAL A 58 -4.92 3.13 1.44
N ALA A 59 -5.86 3.54 2.30
CA ALA A 59 -5.95 3.01 3.65
C ALA A 59 -6.55 1.60 3.70
N GLY A 60 -6.12 0.83 4.68
CA GLY A 60 -6.60 -0.52 4.93
C GLY A 60 -7.83 -0.60 5.82
N GLY A 61 -8.31 -1.80 6.00
CA GLY A 61 -9.49 -2.16 6.78
C GLY A 61 -10.32 -3.22 6.05
N PHE A 62 -11.48 -3.55 6.58
CA PHE A 62 -12.39 -4.55 5.99
C PHE A 62 -13.30 -3.91 4.94
N SER A 63 -12.73 -3.41 3.85
CA SER A 63 -13.53 -2.85 2.76
C SER A 63 -14.48 -3.89 2.18
N PHE A 64 -15.75 -3.53 2.11
CA PHE A 64 -16.80 -4.39 1.55
C PHE A 64 -16.89 -5.77 2.22
N ALA A 65 -16.44 -5.89 3.48
CA ALA A 65 -16.43 -7.14 4.25
C ALA A 65 -15.77 -8.32 3.51
N ASP A 66 -14.83 -8.04 2.60
CA ASP A 66 -14.15 -9.02 1.71
C ASP A 66 -15.11 -9.90 0.87
N ALA A 67 -16.35 -9.48 0.71
CA ALA A 67 -17.42 -10.30 0.12
C ALA A 67 -17.19 -10.71 -1.34
N LEU A 68 -16.39 -9.94 -2.08
CA LEU A 68 -16.14 -10.16 -3.51
C LEU A 68 -14.64 -10.22 -3.87
N GLY A 69 -13.81 -10.53 -2.90
CA GLY A 69 -12.35 -10.50 -3.02
C GLY A 69 -11.77 -9.17 -2.53
N ALA A 70 -10.76 -9.30 -1.67
CA ALA A 70 -10.16 -8.17 -0.99
C ALA A 70 -9.60 -7.13 -1.98
N GLY A 71 -9.98 -5.90 -1.79
CA GLY A 71 -9.57 -4.77 -2.62
C GLY A 71 -10.22 -4.68 -4.01
N ARG A 72 -11.04 -5.66 -4.43
CA ARG A 72 -11.60 -5.67 -5.79
C ARG A 72 -12.56 -4.53 -6.06
N LEU A 73 -13.54 -4.35 -5.19
CA LEU A 73 -14.53 -3.27 -5.34
C LEU A 73 -13.89 -1.90 -5.16
N PHE A 74 -12.98 -1.77 -4.21
CA PHE A 74 -12.23 -0.54 -4.02
C PHE A 74 -11.41 -0.17 -5.26
N ALA A 75 -10.72 -1.14 -5.87
CA ALA A 75 -9.97 -0.93 -7.10
C ALA A 75 -10.89 -0.50 -8.25
N LEU A 76 -12.05 -1.15 -8.40
CA LEU A 76 -13.02 -0.80 -9.43
C LEU A 76 -13.54 0.62 -9.29
N GLU A 77 -13.95 1.01 -8.09
CA GLU A 77 -14.42 2.38 -7.82
C GLU A 77 -13.32 3.43 -8.02
N LEU A 78 -12.11 3.19 -7.55
CA LEU A 78 -10.98 4.09 -7.79
C LEU A 78 -10.68 4.27 -9.26
N SER A 79 -10.69 3.18 -10.04
CA SER A 79 -10.48 3.22 -11.48
C SER A 79 -11.57 4.03 -12.19
N GLU A 80 -12.83 3.87 -11.77
CA GLU A 80 -13.97 4.62 -12.32
C GLU A 80 -13.87 6.13 -12.02
N ILE A 81 -13.54 6.47 -10.78
CA ILE A 81 -13.52 7.88 -10.33
C ILE A 81 -12.29 8.62 -10.85
N LEU A 82 -11.12 8.02 -10.76
CA LEU A 82 -9.85 8.68 -11.04
C LEU A 82 -9.38 8.50 -12.48
N GLY A 83 -9.85 7.45 -13.19
CA GLY A 83 -9.37 7.15 -14.53
C GLY A 83 -7.85 7.13 -14.58
N ASP A 84 -7.26 7.95 -15.45
CA ASP A 84 -5.81 8.04 -15.61
C ASP A 84 -5.10 8.88 -14.54
N SER A 85 -5.84 9.60 -13.68
CA SER A 85 -5.24 10.52 -12.70
C SER A 85 -4.33 9.79 -11.70
N LEU A 86 -4.68 8.57 -11.30
CA LEU A 86 -3.82 7.76 -10.42
C LEU A 86 -2.52 7.34 -11.12
N LEU A 87 -2.61 6.91 -12.38
CA LEU A 87 -1.43 6.56 -13.17
C LEU A 87 -0.55 7.78 -13.43
N ASN A 88 -1.14 8.94 -13.68
CA ASN A 88 -0.42 10.20 -13.82
C ASN A 88 0.30 10.57 -12.51
N ALA A 89 -0.32 10.36 -11.36
CA ALA A 89 0.32 10.56 -10.06
C ALA A 89 1.53 9.64 -9.87
N VAL A 90 1.41 8.36 -10.25
CA VAL A 90 2.53 7.40 -10.25
C VAL A 90 3.66 7.88 -11.16
N GLN A 91 3.34 8.25 -12.40
CA GLN A 91 4.33 8.69 -13.39
C GLN A 91 5.02 9.99 -13.01
N SER A 92 4.33 10.89 -12.32
CA SER A 92 4.91 12.14 -11.81
C SER A 92 5.80 11.96 -10.59
N GLY A 93 5.94 10.73 -10.07
CA GLY A 93 6.77 10.43 -8.90
C GLY A 93 6.14 10.85 -7.58
N LYS A 94 4.82 10.89 -7.49
CA LYS A 94 4.12 11.17 -6.24
C LYS A 94 4.24 9.97 -5.29
N PRO A 95 4.67 10.15 -4.03
CA PRO A 95 4.70 9.08 -3.04
C PRO A 95 3.30 8.53 -2.76
N ILE A 96 3.15 7.22 -2.93
CA ILE A 96 1.89 6.50 -2.74
C ILE A 96 2.15 5.28 -1.87
N ILE A 97 1.32 5.06 -0.85
CA ILE A 97 1.38 3.87 -0.02
C ILE A 97 0.00 3.22 0.10
N GLY A 98 -0.06 1.92 -0.12
CA GLY A 98 -1.25 1.09 0.11
C GLY A 98 -1.01 0.11 1.25
N ILE A 99 -1.88 0.12 2.25
CA ILE A 99 -1.75 -0.69 3.47
C ILE A 99 -2.89 -1.70 3.52
N CYS A 100 -2.56 -2.98 3.69
CA CYS A 100 -3.50 -4.10 3.78
C CYS A 100 -4.45 -4.13 2.56
N ASN A 101 -5.71 -3.80 2.73
CA ASN A 101 -6.67 -3.68 1.63
C ASN A 101 -6.22 -2.65 0.57
N GLY A 102 -5.52 -1.61 0.96
CA GLY A 102 -4.92 -0.65 0.04
C GLY A 102 -3.82 -1.28 -0.84
N PHE A 103 -3.01 -2.17 -0.29
CA PHE A 103 -2.04 -2.94 -1.08
C PHE A 103 -2.73 -3.86 -2.09
N GLN A 104 -3.73 -4.61 -1.65
CA GLN A 104 -4.56 -5.45 -2.53
C GLN A 104 -5.17 -4.63 -3.68
N THR A 105 -5.63 -3.44 -3.38
CA THR A 105 -6.20 -2.49 -4.34
C THR A 105 -5.16 -2.06 -5.38
N LEU A 106 -3.96 -1.64 -4.97
CA LEU A 106 -2.89 -1.22 -5.88
C LEU A 106 -2.40 -2.37 -6.77
N VAL A 107 -2.36 -3.60 -6.26
CA VAL A 107 -2.03 -4.79 -7.07
C VAL A 107 -3.12 -5.06 -8.11
N ARG A 108 -4.39 -4.97 -7.75
CA ARG A 108 -5.50 -5.18 -8.68
C ARG A 108 -5.58 -4.11 -9.76
N LEU A 109 -5.21 -2.87 -9.45
CA LEU A 109 -5.10 -1.78 -10.42
C LEU A 109 -3.89 -1.91 -11.36
N GLY A 110 -2.96 -2.82 -11.09
CA GLY A 110 -1.73 -2.97 -11.84
C GLY A 110 -0.68 -1.89 -11.55
N VAL A 111 -0.90 -1.05 -10.55
CA VAL A 111 0.10 -0.06 -10.08
C VAL A 111 1.30 -0.77 -9.45
N LEU A 112 1.04 -1.86 -8.74
CA LEU A 112 2.07 -2.73 -8.19
C LEU A 112 1.97 -4.14 -8.80
N PRO A 113 3.08 -4.76 -9.12
CA PRO A 113 4.47 -4.28 -9.06
C PRO A 113 4.90 -3.37 -10.22
N GLY A 114 4.02 -3.01 -11.13
CA GLY A 114 4.27 -2.22 -12.32
C GLY A 114 4.15 -3.07 -13.59
N LYS A 115 5.24 -3.27 -14.33
CA LYS A 115 5.22 -3.99 -15.63
C LYS A 115 4.86 -5.47 -15.52
N HIS A 116 5.13 -6.09 -14.39
CA HIS A 116 4.87 -7.50 -14.12
C HIS A 116 3.56 -7.67 -13.34
N ARG A 117 3.12 -8.91 -13.21
CA ARG A 117 1.89 -9.24 -12.47
C ARG A 117 2.20 -10.00 -11.20
N ALA A 118 1.49 -9.63 -10.14
CA ALA A 118 1.46 -10.35 -8.88
C ALA A 118 0.02 -10.46 -8.37
N ALA A 119 -0.18 -11.28 -7.36
CA ALA A 119 -1.48 -11.44 -6.72
C ALA A 119 -1.32 -11.52 -5.20
N LEU A 120 -2.34 -11.09 -4.49
CA LEU A 120 -2.53 -11.32 -3.07
C LEU A 120 -3.75 -12.23 -2.93
N GLY A 121 -3.51 -13.46 -2.56
CA GLY A 121 -4.51 -14.51 -2.45
C GLY A 121 -4.77 -14.95 -1.02
N HIS A 122 -5.61 -15.97 -0.88
CA HIS A 122 -5.92 -16.56 0.42
C HIS A 122 -4.67 -17.01 1.15
N ASN A 123 -4.64 -16.79 2.47
CA ASN A 123 -3.58 -17.26 3.34
C ASN A 123 -3.42 -18.79 3.21
N GLU A 124 -2.20 -19.28 3.21
CA GLU A 124 -1.90 -20.70 3.00
C GLU A 124 -2.55 -21.61 4.05
N VAL A 125 -2.53 -21.20 5.30
CA VAL A 125 -3.14 -21.93 6.42
C VAL A 125 -4.66 -21.83 6.41
N GLY A 126 -5.23 -21.02 5.51
CA GLY A 126 -6.66 -20.72 5.45
C GLY A 126 -7.11 -19.76 6.53
N GLY A 127 -8.24 -19.08 6.25
CA GLY A 127 -8.89 -18.20 7.21
C GLY A 127 -8.17 -16.87 7.44
N PHE A 128 -8.80 -16.09 8.31
CA PHE A 128 -8.34 -14.78 8.73
C PHE A 128 -7.19 -14.91 9.75
N GLN A 129 -6.10 -14.21 9.50
CA GLN A 129 -4.94 -14.14 10.39
C GLN A 129 -4.91 -12.79 11.09
N CYS A 130 -4.83 -12.81 12.43
CA CYS A 130 -4.66 -11.63 13.26
C CYS A 130 -3.58 -11.92 14.29
N SER A 131 -2.41 -11.35 14.11
CA SER A 131 -1.26 -11.59 15.00
C SER A 131 -0.25 -10.47 14.89
N TRP A 132 0.70 -10.43 15.80
CA TRP A 132 1.86 -9.58 15.70
C TRP A 132 2.98 -10.28 14.93
N ILE A 133 3.63 -9.55 14.05
CA ILE A 133 4.72 -10.06 13.21
C ILE A 133 5.88 -9.08 13.23
N SER A 134 7.04 -9.56 12.81
CA SER A 134 8.19 -8.73 12.53
C SER A 134 8.46 -8.71 11.04
N MET A 135 8.81 -7.56 10.50
CA MET A 135 9.25 -7.44 9.12
C MET A 135 10.52 -6.62 9.02
N LYS A 136 11.33 -6.96 8.02
CA LYS A 136 12.65 -6.39 7.78
C LYS A 136 12.60 -5.51 6.53
N PRO A 137 13.15 -4.28 6.59
CA PRO A 137 13.37 -3.47 5.40
C PRO A 137 14.44 -4.11 4.51
N THR A 138 14.13 -4.31 3.24
CA THR A 138 15.01 -5.04 2.30
C THR A 138 15.34 -4.28 1.01
N SER A 139 14.74 -3.10 0.79
CA SER A 139 14.97 -2.29 -0.40
C SER A 139 15.58 -0.93 -0.07
N LYS A 140 16.55 -0.52 -0.90
CA LYS A 140 17.09 0.85 -0.94
C LYS A 140 16.45 1.70 -2.05
N ARG A 141 15.72 1.08 -2.97
CA ARG A 141 14.94 1.75 -4.00
C ARG A 141 13.72 2.45 -3.42
N SER A 142 12.97 1.77 -2.56
CA SER A 142 11.76 2.32 -1.97
C SER A 142 12.05 3.53 -1.10
N VAL A 143 11.45 4.67 -1.44
CA VAL A 143 11.57 5.91 -0.66
C VAL A 143 10.99 5.76 0.74
N TRP A 144 10.05 4.83 0.92
CA TRP A 144 9.36 4.57 2.16
C TRP A 144 10.19 3.73 3.16
N THR A 145 11.12 2.92 2.65
CA THR A 145 11.85 1.95 3.48
C THR A 145 13.36 2.14 3.47
N ARG A 146 13.92 2.88 2.52
CA ARG A 146 15.39 2.98 2.32
C ARG A 146 16.18 3.51 3.50
N ASN A 147 15.54 4.29 4.38
CA ASN A 147 16.16 4.86 5.58
C ASN A 147 15.88 4.06 6.85
N LEU A 148 15.09 2.99 6.76
CA LEU A 148 14.82 2.11 7.90
C LEU A 148 16.00 1.15 8.08
N THR A 149 16.46 1.03 9.32
CA THR A 149 17.61 0.18 9.70
C THR A 149 17.24 -0.95 10.64
N GLU A 150 16.06 -0.88 11.24
CA GLU A 150 15.59 -1.85 12.23
C GLU A 150 14.36 -2.59 11.75
N ASP A 151 14.14 -3.78 12.29
CA ASP A 151 12.94 -4.55 12.05
C ASP A 151 11.73 -3.81 12.63
N ILE A 152 10.59 -3.92 11.94
CA ILE A 152 9.32 -3.32 12.34
C ILE A 152 8.45 -4.40 12.95
N TYR A 153 8.04 -4.22 14.20
CA TYR A 153 7.12 -5.10 14.89
C TYR A 153 5.73 -4.48 14.89
N CYS A 154 4.77 -5.13 14.22
CA CYS A 154 3.44 -4.59 14.04
C CYS A 154 2.39 -5.70 13.79
N PRO A 155 1.08 -5.38 13.89
CA PRO A 155 0.03 -6.35 13.67
C PRO A 155 -0.25 -6.60 12.19
N ILE A 156 -0.77 -7.79 11.90
CA ILE A 156 -1.49 -8.14 10.68
C ILE A 156 -2.94 -8.44 11.00
N ALA A 157 -3.83 -8.20 10.05
CA ALA A 157 -5.25 -8.54 10.13
C ALA A 157 -5.80 -8.75 8.71
N HIS A 158 -5.72 -9.97 8.16
CA HIS A 158 -6.14 -10.24 6.78
C HIS A 158 -6.45 -11.73 6.53
N GLY A 159 -7.33 -11.97 5.56
CA GLY A 159 -7.62 -13.31 5.03
C GLY A 159 -6.95 -13.58 3.68
N GLU A 160 -6.61 -12.53 2.94
CA GLU A 160 -6.01 -12.58 1.61
C GLU A 160 -4.73 -11.73 1.56
N GLY A 161 -3.66 -12.21 2.20
CA GLY A 161 -2.37 -11.52 2.26
C GLY A 161 -1.21 -12.29 1.64
N ARG A 162 -1.47 -13.48 1.10
CA ARG A 162 -0.43 -14.31 0.47
C ARG A 162 0.02 -13.72 -0.84
N PHE A 163 1.24 -13.22 -0.88
CA PHE A 163 1.86 -12.72 -2.11
C PHE A 163 2.30 -13.88 -3.00
N THR A 164 1.86 -13.85 -4.26
CA THR A 164 2.24 -14.83 -5.27
C THR A 164 2.55 -14.15 -6.60
N ALA A 165 3.55 -14.67 -7.29
CA ALA A 165 3.95 -14.21 -8.61
C ALA A 165 4.65 -15.36 -9.37
N SER A 166 4.81 -15.21 -10.69
CA SER A 166 5.62 -16.12 -11.47
C SER A 166 7.10 -16.03 -11.07
N ASP A 167 7.88 -17.08 -11.36
CA ASP A 167 9.32 -17.08 -11.11
C ASP A 167 10.03 -15.95 -11.86
N GLU A 168 9.56 -15.61 -13.05
CA GLU A 168 10.05 -14.48 -13.83
C GLU A 168 9.81 -13.15 -13.08
N THR A 169 8.59 -12.95 -12.57
CA THR A 169 8.26 -11.76 -11.79
C THR A 169 9.07 -11.68 -10.51
N LEU A 170 9.20 -12.78 -9.75
CA LEU A 170 10.02 -12.81 -8.53
C LEU A 170 11.47 -12.48 -8.83
N SER A 171 12.04 -13.05 -9.90
CA SER A 171 13.39 -12.74 -10.35
C SER A 171 13.57 -11.27 -10.71
N HIS A 172 12.58 -10.68 -11.40
CA HIS A 172 12.54 -9.26 -11.72
C HIS A 172 12.52 -8.38 -10.46
N LEU A 173 11.64 -8.70 -9.50
CA LEU A 173 11.53 -7.95 -8.25
C LEU A 173 12.83 -7.96 -7.45
N ARG A 174 13.50 -9.12 -7.35
CA ARG A 174 14.81 -9.26 -6.69
C ARG A 174 15.87 -8.42 -7.38
N LYS A 175 15.98 -8.55 -8.71
CA LYS A 175 16.99 -7.86 -9.52
C LYS A 175 16.84 -6.35 -9.50
N ASN A 176 15.61 -5.85 -9.42
CA ASN A 176 15.32 -4.42 -9.45
C ASN A 176 15.11 -3.80 -8.05
N ASP A 177 15.43 -4.53 -7.00
CA ASP A 177 15.31 -4.05 -5.61
C ASP A 177 13.90 -3.55 -5.27
N GLN A 178 12.87 -4.29 -5.72
CA GLN A 178 11.45 -3.97 -5.50
C GLN A 178 10.82 -4.71 -4.32
N ILE A 179 11.52 -5.67 -3.70
CA ILE A 179 11.05 -6.30 -2.46
C ILE A 179 11.40 -5.38 -1.31
N ALA A 180 10.41 -4.61 -0.85
CA ALA A 180 10.64 -3.54 0.10
C ALA A 180 10.69 -4.02 1.56
N LEU A 181 9.86 -5.01 1.88
CA LEU A 181 9.72 -5.56 3.23
C LEU A 181 9.55 -7.08 3.15
N THR A 182 10.22 -7.79 4.04
CA THR A 182 10.06 -9.24 4.19
C THR A 182 9.69 -9.60 5.61
N TYR A 183 8.88 -10.66 5.79
CA TYR A 183 8.60 -11.21 7.12
C TYR A 183 9.89 -11.76 7.72
N SER A 184 10.10 -11.45 9.00
CA SER A 184 11.27 -11.87 9.77
C SER A 184 10.86 -12.89 10.84
N GLY A 185 11.52 -14.04 10.87
CA GLY A 185 11.27 -15.11 11.82
C GLY A 185 10.10 -16.02 11.49
N HIS A 186 8.93 -15.49 11.16
CA HIS A 186 7.73 -16.25 10.82
C HIS A 186 6.99 -15.61 9.65
N ASN A 187 6.66 -16.44 8.65
CA ASN A 187 5.81 -16.03 7.52
C ASN A 187 4.35 -16.42 7.84
N PRO A 188 3.47 -15.43 8.06
CA PRO A 188 2.13 -15.70 8.60
C PRO A 188 1.14 -16.23 7.56
N ASN A 189 1.39 -16.06 6.27
CA ASN A 189 0.39 -16.29 5.22
C ASN A 189 0.89 -17.12 4.02
N GLY A 190 2.13 -17.58 4.05
CA GLY A 190 2.73 -18.36 2.95
C GLY A 190 3.16 -17.53 1.74
N SER A 191 3.40 -16.23 1.92
CA SER A 191 3.91 -15.35 0.85
C SER A 191 5.22 -15.88 0.30
N GLN A 192 5.36 -15.89 -1.03
CA GLN A 192 6.61 -16.25 -1.69
C GLN A 192 7.72 -15.27 -1.28
N ASP A 193 8.95 -15.78 -1.14
CA ASP A 193 10.13 -15.01 -0.72
C ASP A 193 9.94 -14.24 0.61
N ASP A 194 9.02 -14.69 1.47
CA ASP A 194 8.63 -13.99 2.69
C ASP A 194 8.17 -12.54 2.47
N ILE A 195 7.68 -12.21 1.28
CA ILE A 195 7.32 -10.85 0.90
C ILE A 195 6.16 -10.33 1.75
N ALA A 196 6.41 -9.27 2.52
CA ALA A 196 5.40 -8.52 3.27
C ALA A 196 4.97 -7.24 2.53
N GLY A 197 5.83 -6.69 1.69
CA GLY A 197 5.57 -5.51 0.89
C GLY A 197 6.52 -5.34 -0.28
N ILE A 198 6.04 -4.68 -1.33
CA ILE A 198 6.80 -4.40 -2.55
C ILE A 198 6.68 -2.93 -2.94
N CYS A 199 7.65 -2.43 -3.69
CA CYS A 199 7.53 -1.15 -4.37
C CYS A 199 7.47 -1.33 -5.91
N ASP A 200 7.07 -0.26 -6.60
CA ASP A 200 7.15 -0.21 -8.05
C ASP A 200 8.59 0.08 -8.54
N GLU A 201 8.78 0.17 -9.85
CA GLU A 201 10.10 0.44 -10.42
C GLU A 201 10.67 1.82 -10.06
N THR A 202 9.80 2.79 -9.76
CA THR A 202 10.24 4.14 -9.33
C THR A 202 10.69 4.18 -7.88
N GLY A 203 10.19 3.27 -7.06
CA GLY A 203 10.38 3.27 -5.61
C GLY A 203 9.47 4.24 -4.83
N PHE A 204 8.62 5.01 -5.51
CA PHE A 204 7.72 5.96 -4.86
C PHE A 204 6.40 5.32 -4.41
N VAL A 205 6.02 4.19 -5.01
CA VAL A 205 4.81 3.45 -4.62
C VAL A 205 5.20 2.25 -3.78
N LEU A 206 4.62 2.14 -2.60
CA LEU A 206 4.77 1.01 -1.68
C LEU A 206 3.42 0.37 -1.39
N GLY A 207 3.37 -0.94 -1.34
CA GLY A 207 2.26 -1.71 -0.79
C GLY A 207 2.77 -2.69 0.25
N LEU A 208 2.06 -2.82 1.38
CA LEU A 208 2.36 -3.78 2.43
C LEU A 208 1.10 -4.31 3.08
N MET A 209 1.12 -5.57 3.55
CA MET A 209 -0.02 -6.17 4.24
C MET A 209 -0.09 -5.83 5.73
N PRO A 210 1.03 -5.76 6.47
CA PRO A 210 1.01 -5.36 7.88
C PRO A 210 0.61 -3.90 8.10
N HIS A 211 0.24 -3.60 9.35
CA HIS A 211 -0.15 -2.26 9.81
C HIS A 211 0.91 -1.71 10.77
N PRO A 212 1.96 -1.05 10.27
CA PRO A 212 3.02 -0.46 11.10
C PRO A 212 2.57 0.76 11.88
#